data_a3d267b2c22a8f6990245bf0402de704
#
_entry.id   a3d267b2c22a8f6990245bf0402de704
#
_cell.length_a   1.000
_cell.length_b   1.000
_cell.length_c   1.000
_cell.angle_alpha   90.00
_cell.angle_beta   90.00
_cell.angle_gamma   90.00
#
_symmetry.space_group_name_H-M   'P 1'
#
loop_
_entity.id
_entity.type
_entity.pdbx_description
1 polymer ?
#
loop_
_entity_poly.entity_id
_entity_poly.type
_entity_poly.pdbx_seq_one_letter_code
_entity_poly.pdbx_strand_id
1 'polypeptide(L)'
;MLSKQVTKIVQNLEKKKFREKYNLFKIEGEKLVGELLHSPLKIHSLIAFPSWLEQNKKALSNVNIIEADEREMHGISNFQSLPEVIALAEIPVHILSLIHISEP
;
A
#
# COMPACT_ATOMS: atom_id res chain seq x y z
N MET A 1 13.68 5.17 -4.06
CA MET A 1 13.76 5.56 -2.66
C MET A 1 12.43 6.12 -2.18
N LEU A 2 12.12 5.87 -0.92
CA LEU A 2 10.87 6.33 -0.34
C LEU A 2 10.95 7.82 0.01
N SER A 3 10.08 8.62 -0.56
CA SER A 3 10.09 10.05 -0.29
C SER A 3 9.41 10.36 1.04
N LYS A 4 9.70 11.53 1.60
CA LYS A 4 9.08 11.96 2.84
C LYS A 4 7.57 12.11 2.67
N GLN A 5 7.14 12.57 1.50
CA GLN A 5 5.74 12.77 1.20
C GLN A 5 4.99 11.42 1.22
N VAL A 6 5.54 10.41 0.56
CA VAL A 6 4.92 9.09 0.52
C VAL A 6 4.92 8.47 1.91
N THR A 7 6.03 8.60 2.63
CA THR A 7 6.11 8.10 4.01
C THR A 7 5.00 8.69 4.87
N LYS A 8 4.80 9.98 4.76
CA LYS A 8 3.77 10.65 5.54
C LYS A 8 2.37 10.16 5.18
N ILE A 9 2.12 9.99 3.89
CA ILE A 9 0.83 9.47 3.44
C ILE A 9 0.58 8.08 4.01
N VAL A 10 1.56 7.19 3.91
CA VAL A 10 1.41 5.83 4.42
C VAL A 10 1.14 5.82 5.91
N GLN A 11 1.88 6.62 6.66
CA GLN A 11 1.69 6.71 8.10
C GLN A 11 0.31 7.23 8.46
N ASN A 12 -0.19 8.20 7.70
CA ASN A 12 -1.50 8.78 7.95
C ASN A 12 -2.64 7.82 7.60
N LEU A 13 -2.42 6.89 6.68
CA LEU A 13 -3.47 5.95 6.28
C LEU A 13 -3.92 5.03 7.41
N GLU A 14 -3.23 5.00 8.52
CA GLU A 14 -3.69 4.27 9.68
C GLU A 14 -4.93 4.89 10.28
N LYS A 15 -5.13 6.17 10.04
CA LYS A 15 -6.31 6.88 10.51
C LYS A 15 -7.38 6.86 9.45
N LYS A 16 -8.59 6.53 9.85
CA LYS A 16 -9.70 6.40 8.91
C LYS A 16 -9.95 7.67 8.10
N LYS A 17 -9.88 8.83 8.75
CA LYS A 17 -10.15 10.08 8.06
C LYS A 17 -9.19 10.33 6.91
N PHE A 18 -7.95 9.87 7.03
CA PHE A 18 -6.98 10.03 5.96
C PHE A 18 -7.18 9.02 4.85
N ARG A 19 -7.65 7.80 5.19
CA ARG A 19 -8.00 6.83 4.16
C ARG A 19 -9.11 7.38 3.27
N GLU A 20 -10.10 8.01 3.87
CA GLU A 20 -11.20 8.61 3.12
C GLU A 20 -10.73 9.83 2.32
N LYS A 21 -9.85 10.64 2.91
CA LYS A 21 -9.33 11.83 2.26
C LYS A 21 -8.55 11.49 0.99
N TYR A 22 -7.69 10.50 1.08
CA TYR A 22 -6.87 10.10 -0.06
C TYR A 22 -7.50 9.04 -0.93
N ASN A 23 -8.58 8.40 -0.46
CA ASN A 23 -9.21 7.27 -1.10
C ASN A 23 -8.24 6.12 -1.32
N LEU A 24 -7.39 5.89 -0.33
CA LEU A 24 -6.38 4.85 -0.38
C LEU A 24 -6.45 3.99 0.87
N PHE A 25 -5.99 2.75 0.74
CA PHE A 25 -5.80 1.89 1.90
C PHE A 25 -4.49 1.15 1.75
N LYS A 26 -3.93 0.73 2.88
CA LYS A 26 -2.62 0.10 2.93
C LYS A 26 -2.77 -1.40 3.09
N ILE A 27 -2.04 -2.16 2.28
CA ILE A 27 -2.00 -3.62 2.37
C ILE A 27 -0.54 -4.02 2.58
N GLU A 28 -0.27 -4.76 3.66
CA GLU A 28 1.09 -5.19 3.98
C GLU A 28 1.22 -6.69 3.84
N GLY A 29 2.34 -7.15 3.29
CA GLY A 29 2.66 -8.55 3.15
C GLY A 29 2.51 -9.07 1.74
N GLU A 30 3.42 -9.97 1.36
CA GLU A 30 3.45 -10.48 -0.01
C GLU A 30 2.20 -11.26 -0.40
N LYS A 31 1.59 -11.95 0.54
CA LYS A 31 0.41 -12.75 0.24
C LYS A 31 -0.77 -11.88 -0.13
N LEU A 32 -1.04 -10.87 0.68
CA LEU A 32 -2.16 -9.96 0.43
C LEU A 32 -1.91 -9.10 -0.80
N VAL A 33 -0.68 -8.65 -0.98
CA VAL A 33 -0.34 -7.86 -2.16
C VAL A 33 -0.46 -8.72 -3.41
N GLY A 34 -0.07 -9.98 -3.33
CA GLY A 34 -0.25 -10.90 -4.45
C GLY A 34 -1.70 -11.03 -4.86
N GLU A 35 -2.60 -11.15 -3.89
CA GLU A 35 -4.03 -11.21 -4.16
C GLU A 35 -4.52 -9.89 -4.76
N LEU A 36 -4.01 -8.76 -4.26
CA LEU A 36 -4.36 -7.46 -4.79
C LEU A 36 -3.97 -7.32 -6.25
N LEU A 37 -2.82 -7.83 -6.63
CA LEU A 37 -2.35 -7.76 -8.02
C LEU A 37 -3.27 -8.51 -8.99
N HIS A 38 -3.99 -9.50 -8.48
CA HIS A 38 -4.95 -10.24 -9.29
C HIS A 38 -6.36 -9.69 -9.21
N SER A 39 -6.56 -8.65 -8.41
CA SER A 39 -7.87 -8.02 -8.28
C SER A 39 -8.02 -6.86 -9.27
N PRO A 40 -9.26 -6.39 -9.51
CA PRO A 40 -9.48 -5.25 -10.39
C PRO A 40 -9.16 -3.90 -9.75
N LEU A 41 -8.72 -3.89 -8.51
CA LEU A 41 -8.41 -2.65 -7.81
C LEU A 41 -7.16 -1.99 -8.38
N LYS A 42 -7.19 -0.67 -8.42
CA LYS A 42 -6.04 0.10 -8.87
C LYS A 42 -5.03 0.24 -7.74
N ILE A 43 -3.77 0.02 -8.08
CA ILE A 43 -2.69 0.21 -7.12
C ILE A 43 -2.09 1.58 -7.35
N HIS A 44 -2.18 2.43 -6.33
CA HIS A 44 -1.61 3.76 -6.40
C HIS A 44 -0.08 3.71 -6.37
N SER A 45 0.46 2.94 -5.45
CA SER A 45 1.90 2.79 -5.29
C SER A 45 2.20 1.45 -4.65
N LEU A 46 3.38 0.93 -4.93
CA LEU A 46 3.83 -0.31 -4.32
C LEU A 46 5.23 -0.08 -3.78
N ILE A 47 5.40 -0.31 -2.49
CA ILE A 47 6.65 -0.08 -1.78
C ILE A 47 7.21 -1.43 -1.38
N ALA A 48 8.43 -1.75 -1.80
CA ALA A 48 8.98 -3.08 -1.56
C ALA A 48 10.50 -3.05 -1.50
N PHE A 49 11.05 -4.13 -0.92
CA PHE A 49 12.49 -4.35 -0.97
C PHE A 49 12.91 -4.69 -2.39
N PRO A 50 14.14 -4.35 -2.79
CA PRO A 50 14.62 -4.67 -4.14
C PRO A 50 14.53 -6.16 -4.48
N SER A 51 14.79 -7.02 -3.50
CA SER A 51 14.74 -8.47 -3.74
C SER A 51 13.35 -8.93 -4.12
N TRP A 52 12.32 -8.39 -3.46
CA TRP A 52 10.95 -8.73 -3.79
C TRP A 52 10.57 -8.21 -5.17
N LEU A 53 11.02 -7.00 -5.48
CA LEU A 53 10.73 -6.39 -6.78
C LEU A 53 11.28 -7.21 -7.94
N GLU A 54 12.50 -7.73 -7.79
CA GLU A 54 13.10 -8.56 -8.81
C GLU A 54 12.34 -9.84 -9.05
N GLN A 55 11.87 -10.47 -7.97
CA GLN A 55 11.14 -11.72 -8.07
C GLN A 55 9.77 -11.55 -8.71
N ASN A 56 9.19 -10.36 -8.61
CA ASN A 56 7.83 -10.11 -9.07
C ASN A 56 7.74 -9.12 -10.21
N LYS A 57 8.83 -8.90 -10.89
CA LYS A 57 8.94 -7.86 -11.91
C LYS A 57 7.88 -7.96 -13.01
N LYS A 58 7.56 -9.19 -13.43
CA LYS A 58 6.58 -9.40 -14.49
C LYS A 58 5.17 -8.96 -14.10
N ALA A 59 4.83 -9.13 -12.82
CA ALA A 59 3.50 -8.79 -12.35
C ALA A 59 3.33 -7.28 -12.13
N LEU A 60 4.42 -6.51 -12.22
CA LEU A 60 4.42 -5.11 -11.84
C LEU A 60 4.56 -4.15 -13.01
N SER A 61 4.22 -4.59 -14.20
CA SER A 61 4.50 -3.82 -15.41
C SER A 61 3.88 -2.42 -15.44
N ASN A 62 2.74 -2.23 -14.81
CA ASN A 62 2.04 -0.94 -14.86
C ASN A 62 1.83 -0.32 -13.49
N VAL A 63 2.64 -0.70 -12.51
CA VAL A 63 2.49 -0.23 -11.14
C VAL A 63 3.58 0.80 -10.82
N ASN A 64 3.20 1.83 -10.10
CA ASN A 64 4.16 2.81 -9.59
C ASN A 64 4.95 2.18 -8.46
N ILE A 65 6.21 1.87 -8.70
CA ILE A 65 7.03 1.12 -7.76
C ILE A 65 7.98 2.05 -7.02
N ILE A 66 8.06 1.87 -5.71
CA ILE A 66 8.96 2.61 -4.86
C ILE A 66 9.83 1.60 -4.11
N GLU A 67 11.13 1.70 -4.31
CA GLU A 67 12.09 0.87 -3.61
C GLU A 67 12.30 1.40 -2.21
N ALA A 68 12.31 0.52 -1.23
CA ALA A 68 12.54 0.91 0.16
C ALA A 68 13.53 -0.04 0.81
N ASP A 69 14.35 0.49 1.71
CA ASP A 69 15.25 -0.33 2.49
C ASP A 69 14.58 -0.70 3.82
N GLU A 70 15.31 -1.45 4.63
CA GLU A 70 14.79 -1.93 5.91
C GLU A 70 14.38 -0.78 6.83
N ARG A 71 15.20 0.25 6.90
CA ARG A 71 14.92 1.41 7.75
C ARG A 71 13.65 2.13 7.30
N GLU A 72 13.51 2.32 6.00
CA GLU A 72 12.34 2.98 5.45
C GLU A 72 11.09 2.16 5.69
N MET A 73 11.20 0.84 5.55
CA MET A 73 10.06 -0.04 5.78
C MET A 73 9.62 0.01 7.25
N HIS A 74 10.56 0.09 8.18
CA HIS A 74 10.24 0.25 9.60
C HIS A 74 9.41 1.50 9.86
N GLY A 75 9.69 2.56 9.12
CA GLY A 75 8.99 3.82 9.29
C GLY A 75 7.55 3.81 8.85
N ILE A 76 7.16 2.84 8.02
CA ILE A 76 5.81 2.80 7.46
C ILE A 76 5.05 1.52 7.81
N SER A 77 5.66 0.61 8.54
CA SER A 77 5.01 -0.64 8.93
C SER A 77 4.85 -0.70 10.45
N ASN A 78 3.74 -1.28 10.88
CA ASN A 78 3.48 -1.48 12.30
C ASN A 78 3.75 -2.89 12.77
N PHE A 79 4.14 -3.77 11.85
CA PHE A 79 4.39 -5.16 12.21
C PHE A 79 5.75 -5.33 12.86
N GLN A 80 5.86 -6.26 13.80
CA GLN A 80 7.14 -6.60 14.40
C GLN A 80 8.08 -7.18 13.35
N SER A 81 7.54 -8.03 12.48
CA SER A 81 8.29 -8.55 11.35
C SER A 81 8.01 -7.66 10.16
N LEU A 82 9.06 -7.19 9.51
CA LEU A 82 8.87 -6.30 8.37
C LEU A 82 8.27 -7.06 7.18
N PRO A 83 7.23 -6.52 6.55
CA PRO A 83 6.74 -7.09 5.31
C PRO A 83 7.74 -6.80 4.20
N GLU A 84 7.78 -7.67 3.20
CA GLU A 84 8.65 -7.44 2.06
C GLU A 84 8.06 -6.42 1.09
N VAL A 85 6.75 -6.20 1.17
CA VAL A 85 6.05 -5.30 0.26
C VAL A 85 4.84 -4.70 0.94
N ILE A 86 4.58 -3.44 0.61
CA ILE A 86 3.38 -2.72 1.05
C ILE A 86 2.77 -2.09 -0.19
N ALA A 87 1.46 -2.26 -0.36
CA ALA A 87 0.76 -1.65 -1.48
C ALA A 87 -0.24 -0.61 -0.98
N LEU A 88 -0.32 0.49 -1.71
CA LEU A 88 -1.35 1.50 -1.49
C LEU A 88 -2.34 1.37 -2.63
N ALA A 89 -3.55 0.93 -2.33
CA ALA A 89 -4.57 0.68 -3.32
C ALA A 89 -5.66 1.75 -3.25
N GLU A 90 -6.22 2.07 -4.40
CA GLU A 90 -7.31 3.03 -4.47
C GLU A 90 -8.61 2.35 -4.06
N ILE A 91 -9.40 3.04 -3.26
CA ILE A 91 -10.69 2.54 -2.83
C ILE A 91 -11.72 2.90 -3.90
N PRO A 92 -12.38 1.91 -4.52
CA PRO A 92 -13.38 2.21 -5.54
C PRO A 92 -14.53 3.01 -4.96
N VAL A 93 -15.04 3.97 -5.74
CA VAL A 93 -16.09 4.86 -5.28
C VAL A 93 -17.35 4.08 -4.88
N HIS A 94 -17.72 3.07 -5.65
CA HIS A 94 -18.92 2.29 -5.34
C HIS A 94 -18.77 1.51 -4.03
N ILE A 95 -17.56 1.10 -3.69
CA ILE A 95 -17.32 0.43 -2.42
C ILE A 95 -17.37 1.42 -1.28
N LEU A 96 -16.89 2.64 -1.51
CA LEU A 96 -16.99 3.69 -0.50
C LEU A 96 -18.45 3.97 -0.14
N SER A 97 -19.33 3.95 -1.13
CA SER A 97 -20.76 4.13 -0.88
C SER A 97 -21.32 3.00 -0.02
N LEU A 98 -20.92 1.77 -0.33
CA LEU A 98 -21.41 0.61 0.38
C LEU A 98 -20.91 0.52 1.80
N ILE A 99 -19.68 0.92 2.01
CA ILE A 99 -19.07 0.88 3.34
C ILE A 99 -19.13 2.22 4.04
N HIS A 100 -20.05 3.05 3.59
CA HIS A 100 -20.28 4.33 4.23
C HIS A 100 -20.87 4.07 5.61
N ILE A 101 -20.08 3.61 6.48
CA ILE A 101 -20.50 3.29 7.80
C ILE A 101 -20.35 4.53 8.62
N SER A 102 -21.41 4.91 9.21
CA SER A 102 -21.32 6.02 10.08
C SER A 102 -20.37 5.67 11.18
N GLU A 103 -19.40 6.43 11.32
CA GLU A 103 -18.46 6.22 12.35
C GLU A 103 -19.03 6.57 13.67
N PRO A 104 -18.74 5.78 14.64
CA PRO A 104 -19.06 6.17 16.01
C PRO A 104 -18.29 7.40 16.38
#